data_d399c81d849e6467ab1d634e1b020abe
#
_entry.id   d399c81d849e6467ab1d634e1b020abe
#
_cell.length_a   1.000
_cell.length_b   1.000
_cell.length_c   1.000
_cell.angle_alpha   90.00
_cell.angle_beta   90.00
_cell.angle_gamma   90.00
#
_symmetry.space_group_name_H-M   'P 1'
#
loop_
_entity.id
_entity.type
_entity.pdbx_description
1 polymer ?
#
loop_
_entity_poly.entity_id
_entity_poly.type
_entity_poly.pdbx_seq_one_letter_code
_entity_poly.pdbx_strand_id
1 'polypeptide(L)'
;DITTTEIDDAFSVELLAENRVRVGVHIAAPALGIVRGDAVDAIARARLSTVYMPGDKITMLPTEVVAAFTLPEGGLRPALSLYIIVDRGTQEIVATETHAELVYVKSNLRHNTLDACVTEEALASGSGDYPHKDEIAILWPLAQALFEKRQAARAGYGLRREVPGNTDYNFYVEGEHVTITPRRRGSPLDLIVAELAILANSTWGAMLHDHGVPWIYRTQRTLAAAG
;
A
#
# COMPACT_ATOMS: atom_id res chain seq x y z
N ASP A 1 -3.59 -9.17 -7.37
CA ASP A 1 -4.28 -9.78 -8.50
C ASP A 1 -5.56 -10.48 -8.04
N ILE A 2 -6.24 -11.21 -8.93
CA ILE A 2 -7.52 -11.87 -8.60
C ILE A 2 -7.36 -12.99 -7.57
N THR A 3 -6.16 -13.55 -7.42
CA THR A 3 -5.85 -14.61 -6.45
C THR A 3 -5.47 -14.06 -5.07
N THR A 4 -5.31 -12.74 -4.93
CA THR A 4 -4.96 -12.11 -3.66
C THR A 4 -6.10 -12.24 -2.65
N THR A 5 -5.85 -12.91 -1.54
CA THR A 5 -6.81 -13.12 -0.44
C THR A 5 -6.44 -12.35 0.83
N GLU A 6 -5.19 -11.89 0.95
CA GLU A 6 -4.71 -11.01 2.01
C GLU A 6 -4.62 -9.60 1.43
N ILE A 7 -5.56 -8.74 1.83
CA ILE A 7 -5.62 -7.34 1.40
C ILE A 7 -5.31 -6.51 2.62
N ASP A 8 -4.13 -5.88 2.60
CA ASP A 8 -3.56 -5.26 3.77
C ASP A 8 -3.74 -3.74 3.78
N ASP A 9 -4.03 -3.13 2.63
CA ASP A 9 -4.16 -1.70 2.45
C ASP A 9 -5.42 -1.32 1.64
N ALA A 10 -6.03 -0.21 2.03
CA ALA A 10 -7.11 0.44 1.32
C ALA A 10 -6.96 1.96 1.42
N PHE A 11 -7.59 2.67 0.50
CA PHE A 11 -7.52 4.13 0.43
C PHE A 11 -8.91 4.74 0.36
N SER A 12 -9.06 5.93 0.92
CA SER A 12 -10.28 6.72 0.81
C SER A 12 -9.98 8.15 0.41
N VAL A 13 -10.93 8.78 -0.27
CA VAL A 13 -10.84 10.16 -0.73
C VAL A 13 -12.13 10.87 -0.38
N GLU A 14 -12.02 12.01 0.29
CA GLU A 14 -13.12 12.89 0.66
C GLU A 14 -12.79 14.33 0.24
N LEU A 15 -13.63 14.91 -0.60
CA LEU A 15 -13.48 16.32 -1.00
C LEU A 15 -13.90 17.25 0.15
N LEU A 16 -13.03 18.15 0.50
CA LEU A 16 -13.29 19.19 1.50
C LEU A 16 -13.47 20.57 0.85
N ALA A 17 -13.90 21.54 1.65
CA ALA A 17 -13.92 22.94 1.23
C ALA A 17 -12.50 23.48 0.96
N GLU A 18 -12.41 24.69 0.38
CA GLU A 18 -11.15 25.42 0.17
C GLU A 18 -10.10 24.66 -0.67
N ASN A 19 -10.55 23.95 -1.71
CA ASN A 19 -9.68 23.18 -2.60
C ASN A 19 -8.82 22.13 -1.88
N ARG A 20 -9.31 21.58 -0.78
CA ARG A 20 -8.65 20.53 0.00
C ARG A 20 -9.28 19.18 -0.23
N VAL A 21 -8.50 18.14 0.05
CA VAL A 21 -8.96 16.75 0.05
C VAL A 21 -8.45 16.07 1.30
N ARG A 22 -9.28 15.21 1.89
CA ARG A 22 -8.87 14.27 2.93
C ARG A 22 -8.63 12.92 2.27
N VAL A 23 -7.41 12.43 2.37
CA VAL A 23 -7.02 11.10 1.89
C VAL A 23 -6.78 10.22 3.09
N GLY A 24 -7.41 9.06 3.12
CA GLY A 24 -7.20 8.01 4.12
C GLY A 24 -6.33 6.89 3.57
N VAL A 25 -5.36 6.45 4.36
CA VAL A 25 -4.56 5.25 4.15
C VAL A 25 -4.90 4.29 5.27
N HIS A 26 -5.60 3.21 4.96
CA HIS A 26 -6.11 2.25 5.92
C HIS A 26 -5.30 0.97 5.84
N ILE A 27 -4.66 0.58 6.93
CA ILE A 27 -3.83 -0.62 7.01
C ILE A 27 -4.52 -1.64 7.91
N ALA A 28 -4.65 -2.87 7.42
CA ALA A 28 -5.16 -3.99 8.19
C ALA A 28 -4.40 -4.13 9.51
N ALA A 29 -5.13 -4.23 10.62
CA ALA A 29 -4.54 -4.14 11.96
C ALA A 29 -4.76 -5.41 12.80
N PRO A 30 -4.21 -6.57 12.40
CA PRO A 30 -4.39 -7.83 13.13
C PRO A 30 -3.88 -7.75 14.58
N ALA A 31 -2.89 -6.92 14.85
CA ALA A 31 -2.37 -6.71 16.20
C ALA A 31 -3.41 -6.17 17.20
N LEU A 32 -4.50 -5.55 16.73
CA LEU A 32 -5.61 -5.12 17.59
C LEU A 32 -6.39 -6.29 18.20
N GLY A 33 -6.33 -7.48 17.61
CA GLY A 33 -7.02 -8.68 18.08
C GLY A 33 -6.09 -9.77 18.60
N ILE A 34 -4.78 -9.54 18.69
CA ILE A 34 -3.79 -10.52 19.15
C ILE A 34 -3.22 -10.07 20.50
N VAL A 35 -3.33 -10.94 21.49
CA VAL A 35 -2.77 -10.68 22.82
C VAL A 35 -1.38 -11.30 22.88
N ARG A 36 -0.40 -10.53 23.37
CA ARG A 36 0.95 -11.02 23.55
C ARG A 36 0.99 -12.25 24.46
N GLY A 37 1.54 -13.35 23.95
CA GLY A 37 1.68 -14.63 24.66
C GLY A 37 0.49 -15.58 24.47
N ASP A 38 -0.56 -15.20 23.72
CA ASP A 38 -1.64 -16.12 23.37
C ASP A 38 -1.20 -17.14 22.30
N ALA A 39 -2.10 -18.05 21.94
CA ALA A 39 -1.84 -19.09 20.96
C ALA A 39 -1.54 -18.53 19.56
N VAL A 40 -2.19 -17.39 19.18
CA VAL A 40 -1.99 -16.74 17.88
C VAL A 40 -0.61 -16.05 17.85
N ASP A 41 -0.24 -15.35 18.91
CA ASP A 41 1.11 -14.76 19.04
C ASP A 41 2.21 -15.84 18.99
N ALA A 42 1.99 -16.98 19.65
CA ALA A 42 2.95 -18.09 19.61
C ALA A 42 3.14 -18.64 18.19
N ILE A 43 2.06 -18.82 17.43
CA ILE A 43 2.11 -19.24 16.02
C ILE A 43 2.82 -18.20 15.15
N ALA A 44 2.45 -16.93 15.29
CA ALA A 44 3.05 -15.84 14.53
C ALA A 44 4.56 -15.73 14.80
N ARG A 45 4.99 -15.86 16.04
CA ARG A 45 6.41 -15.86 16.45
C ARG A 45 7.19 -17.04 15.90
N ALA A 46 6.56 -18.20 15.78
CA ALA A 46 7.20 -19.39 15.21
C ALA A 46 7.36 -19.27 13.68
N ARG A 47 6.40 -18.64 12.98
CA ARG A 47 6.39 -18.51 11.52
C ARG A 47 7.13 -17.27 11.02
N LEU A 48 7.08 -16.14 11.73
CA LEU A 48 7.76 -14.85 11.46
C LEU A 48 7.31 -14.12 10.20
N SER A 49 6.86 -14.81 9.17
CA SER A 49 6.42 -14.22 7.89
C SER A 49 5.46 -15.15 7.15
N THR A 50 4.73 -14.59 6.18
CA THR A 50 4.04 -15.39 5.17
C THR A 50 5.04 -15.82 4.10
N VAL A 51 5.04 -17.10 3.74
CA VAL A 51 5.86 -17.67 2.67
C VAL A 51 4.96 -17.91 1.47
N TYR A 52 5.27 -17.25 0.35
CA TYR A 52 4.55 -17.40 -0.91
C TYR A 52 5.26 -18.39 -1.81
N MET A 53 4.50 -19.32 -2.36
CA MET A 53 4.97 -20.34 -3.31
C MET A 53 4.06 -20.32 -4.55
N PRO A 54 4.51 -20.82 -5.70
CA PRO A 54 3.61 -21.01 -6.84
C PRO A 54 2.42 -21.91 -6.45
N GLY A 55 1.20 -21.37 -6.55
CA GLY A 55 -0.05 -22.10 -6.27
C GLY A 55 -0.41 -22.30 -4.80
N ASP A 56 0.44 -21.89 -3.83
CA ASP A 56 0.17 -22.06 -2.41
C ASP A 56 0.85 -20.96 -1.56
N LYS A 57 0.48 -20.87 -0.29
CA LYS A 57 1.15 -20.01 0.69
C LYS A 57 1.01 -20.54 2.11
N ILE A 58 2.02 -20.30 2.91
CA ILE A 58 1.99 -20.54 4.37
C ILE A 58 1.90 -19.18 5.04
N THR A 59 0.73 -18.86 5.57
CA THR A 59 0.49 -17.56 6.23
C THR A 59 1.14 -17.48 7.60
N MET A 60 1.66 -16.31 7.97
CA MET A 60 2.20 -16.07 9.32
C MET A 60 1.10 -16.25 10.39
N LEU A 61 -0.07 -15.73 10.13
CA LEU A 61 -1.24 -15.84 11.01
C LEU A 61 -2.14 -17.00 10.59
N PRO A 62 -2.91 -17.60 11.51
CA PRO A 62 -3.97 -18.56 11.17
C PRO A 62 -4.97 -17.97 10.17
N THR A 63 -5.55 -18.80 9.32
CA THR A 63 -6.47 -18.40 8.25
C THR A 63 -7.67 -17.62 8.78
N GLU A 64 -8.20 -17.99 9.93
CA GLU A 64 -9.34 -17.34 10.59
C GLU A 64 -8.98 -15.91 11.03
N VAL A 65 -7.76 -15.70 11.51
CA VAL A 65 -7.25 -14.37 11.88
C VAL A 65 -7.05 -13.53 10.62
N VAL A 66 -6.44 -14.07 9.58
CA VAL A 66 -6.32 -13.38 8.28
C VAL A 66 -7.70 -12.95 7.78
N ALA A 67 -8.68 -13.85 7.77
CA ALA A 67 -10.04 -13.56 7.31
C ALA A 67 -10.76 -12.49 8.14
N ALA A 68 -10.45 -12.39 9.44
CA ALA A 68 -11.04 -11.39 10.32
C ALA A 68 -10.47 -9.96 10.10
N PHE A 69 -9.21 -9.86 9.67
CA PHE A 69 -8.51 -8.57 9.57
C PHE A 69 -8.18 -8.12 8.15
N THR A 70 -8.15 -9.02 7.15
CA THR A 70 -8.01 -8.60 5.75
C THR A 70 -9.13 -7.62 5.35
N LEU A 71 -8.86 -6.73 4.39
CA LEU A 71 -9.76 -5.66 3.94
C LEU A 71 -10.53 -6.05 2.66
N PRO A 72 -11.45 -7.05 2.69
CA PRO A 72 -12.23 -7.42 1.52
C PRO A 72 -13.32 -6.39 1.24
N GLU A 73 -13.78 -6.37 0.02
CA GLU A 73 -14.97 -5.61 -0.38
C GLU A 73 -16.23 -6.05 0.42
N GLY A 74 -17.08 -5.08 0.75
CA GLY A 74 -18.43 -5.34 1.30
C GLY A 74 -18.48 -5.60 2.80
N GLY A 75 -17.48 -5.19 3.58
CA GLY A 75 -17.49 -5.40 5.02
C GLY A 75 -16.79 -4.33 5.85
N LEU A 76 -17.15 -4.24 7.14
CA LEU A 76 -16.40 -3.47 8.13
C LEU A 76 -15.22 -4.30 8.64
N ARG A 77 -14.02 -3.73 8.66
CA ARG A 77 -12.80 -4.37 9.14
C ARG A 77 -11.99 -3.44 10.01
N PRO A 78 -11.34 -3.95 11.07
CA PRO A 78 -10.44 -3.16 11.89
C PRO A 78 -9.22 -2.72 11.09
N ALA A 79 -8.93 -1.43 11.11
CA ALA A 79 -7.78 -0.86 10.47
C ALA A 79 -7.11 0.21 11.35
N LEU A 80 -5.83 0.40 11.15
CA LEU A 80 -5.13 1.60 11.56
C LEU A 80 -5.12 2.55 10.37
N SER A 81 -5.76 3.71 10.52
CA SER A 81 -5.96 4.67 9.45
C SER A 81 -5.11 5.90 9.68
N LEU A 82 -4.31 6.26 8.68
CA LEU A 82 -3.70 7.59 8.57
C LEU A 82 -4.58 8.44 7.65
N TYR A 83 -5.09 9.54 8.17
CA TYR A 83 -5.73 10.57 7.37
C TYR A 83 -4.77 11.73 7.15
N ILE A 84 -4.68 12.19 5.93
CA ILE A 84 -3.95 13.40 5.56
C ILE A 84 -4.90 14.40 4.90
N ILE A 85 -4.75 15.66 5.24
CA ILE A 85 -5.42 16.76 4.53
C ILE A 85 -4.41 17.36 3.56
N VAL A 86 -4.77 17.40 2.30
CA VAL A 86 -3.90 17.84 1.19
C VAL A 86 -4.52 19.06 0.51
N ASP A 87 -3.72 20.07 0.27
CA ASP A 87 -4.06 21.16 -0.64
C ASP A 87 -3.91 20.65 -2.08
N ARG A 88 -5.00 20.68 -2.85
CA ARG A 88 -5.02 20.13 -4.22
C ARG A 88 -4.23 20.96 -5.23
N GLY A 89 -3.98 22.23 -4.94
CA GLY A 89 -3.20 23.10 -5.83
C GLY A 89 -1.69 22.89 -5.69
N THR A 90 -1.22 22.69 -4.46
CA THR A 90 0.22 22.54 -4.16
C THR A 90 0.65 21.11 -3.91
N GLN A 91 -0.29 20.20 -3.69
CA GLN A 91 -0.07 18.81 -3.24
C GLN A 91 0.65 18.73 -1.87
N GLU A 92 0.59 19.78 -1.07
CA GLU A 92 1.17 19.80 0.26
C GLU A 92 0.22 19.19 1.30
N ILE A 93 0.78 18.39 2.20
CA ILE A 93 0.05 17.85 3.35
C ILE A 93 0.02 18.92 4.44
N VAL A 94 -1.18 19.40 4.79
CA VAL A 94 -1.39 20.48 5.76
C VAL A 94 -1.77 19.97 7.16
N ALA A 95 -2.25 18.72 7.26
CA ALA A 95 -2.57 18.08 8.54
C ALA A 95 -2.53 16.54 8.41
N THR A 96 -2.30 15.87 9.54
CA THR A 96 -2.35 14.41 9.64
C THR A 96 -3.07 13.99 10.91
N GLU A 97 -3.82 12.89 10.85
CA GLU A 97 -4.52 12.28 11.98
C GLU A 97 -4.37 10.76 11.89
N THR A 98 -4.33 10.08 13.04
CA THR A 98 -4.28 8.61 13.10
C THR A 98 -5.41 8.07 13.96
N HIS A 99 -6.13 7.07 13.43
CA HIS A 99 -7.26 6.43 14.10
C HIS A 99 -7.17 4.91 14.03
N ALA A 100 -7.49 4.23 15.13
CA ALA A 100 -7.84 2.82 15.12
C ALA A 100 -9.37 2.73 14.99
N GLU A 101 -9.85 2.18 13.89
CA GLU A 101 -11.28 2.24 13.55
C GLU A 101 -11.75 1.04 12.72
N LEU A 102 -13.06 0.95 12.51
CA LEU A 102 -13.65 0.02 11.55
C LEU A 102 -13.87 0.75 10.23
N VAL A 103 -13.23 0.29 9.16
CA VAL A 103 -13.40 0.82 7.82
C VAL A 103 -14.31 -0.07 6.98
N TYR A 104 -15.15 0.55 6.14
CA TYR A 104 -15.95 -0.16 5.15
C TYR A 104 -15.28 -0.07 3.79
N VAL A 105 -14.85 -1.22 3.25
CA VAL A 105 -14.22 -1.28 1.93
C VAL A 105 -15.32 -1.40 0.88
N LYS A 106 -15.45 -0.37 0.04
CA LYS A 106 -16.48 -0.29 -0.99
C LYS A 106 -16.14 -1.13 -2.21
N SER A 107 -14.86 -1.22 -2.56
CA SER A 107 -14.41 -1.89 -3.79
C SER A 107 -12.96 -2.33 -3.66
N ASN A 108 -12.64 -3.51 -4.19
CA ASN A 108 -11.26 -3.98 -4.35
C ASN A 108 -10.84 -3.86 -5.80
N LEU A 109 -9.94 -2.93 -6.09
CA LEU A 109 -9.39 -2.72 -7.41
C LEU A 109 -8.29 -3.75 -7.71
N ARG A 110 -8.25 -4.28 -8.93
CA ARG A 110 -7.35 -5.35 -9.34
C ARG A 110 -6.43 -4.89 -10.48
N HIS A 111 -5.13 -5.05 -10.32
CA HIS A 111 -4.13 -4.66 -11.33
C HIS A 111 -4.37 -5.29 -12.70
N ASN A 112 -4.64 -6.59 -12.74
CA ASN A 112 -4.82 -7.32 -13.99
C ASN A 112 -5.97 -6.82 -14.86
N THR A 113 -6.91 -6.08 -14.28
CA THR A 113 -8.02 -5.47 -15.01
C THR A 113 -7.81 -3.98 -15.26
N LEU A 114 -7.08 -3.30 -14.41
CA LEU A 114 -7.00 -1.84 -14.42
C LEU A 114 -5.71 -1.28 -15.00
N ASP A 115 -4.59 -1.99 -14.93
CA ASP A 115 -3.30 -1.49 -15.45
C ASP A 115 -3.35 -1.14 -16.94
N ALA A 116 -4.25 -1.79 -17.71
CA ALA A 116 -4.42 -1.51 -19.15
C ALA A 116 -5.22 -0.23 -19.45
N CYS A 117 -6.05 0.23 -18.50
CA CYS A 117 -6.91 1.41 -18.69
C CYS A 117 -6.48 2.62 -17.85
N VAL A 118 -5.82 2.39 -16.72
CA VAL A 118 -5.29 3.46 -15.87
C VAL A 118 -3.84 3.71 -16.26
N THR A 119 -3.64 4.41 -17.36
CA THR A 119 -2.30 4.81 -17.85
C THR A 119 -2.04 6.28 -17.57
N GLU A 120 -0.77 6.70 -17.67
CA GLU A 120 -0.41 8.11 -17.49
C GLU A 120 -1.13 9.01 -18.53
N GLU A 121 -1.27 8.53 -19.78
CA GLU A 121 -1.99 9.24 -20.84
C GLU A 121 -3.48 9.37 -20.53
N ALA A 122 -4.11 8.31 -20.01
CA ALA A 122 -5.51 8.34 -19.62
C ALA A 122 -5.75 9.31 -18.45
N LEU A 123 -4.85 9.32 -17.48
CA LEU A 123 -4.92 10.24 -16.34
C LEU A 123 -4.67 11.69 -16.76
N ALA A 124 -3.70 11.96 -17.63
CA ALA A 124 -3.38 13.29 -18.11
C ALA A 124 -4.51 13.88 -18.98
N SER A 125 -5.17 13.07 -19.80
CA SER A 125 -6.27 13.51 -20.68
C SER A 125 -7.64 13.43 -20.02
N GLY A 126 -7.75 12.81 -18.83
CA GLY A 126 -9.03 12.52 -18.21
C GLY A 126 -9.88 11.52 -18.99
N SER A 127 -9.28 10.72 -19.88
CA SER A 127 -9.95 9.72 -20.69
C SER A 127 -10.06 8.37 -19.97
N GLY A 128 -10.71 7.41 -20.62
CA GLY A 128 -10.93 6.08 -20.07
C GLY A 128 -12.18 5.98 -19.20
N ASP A 129 -12.71 4.76 -19.12
CA ASP A 129 -13.83 4.40 -18.26
C ASP A 129 -13.38 3.26 -17.34
N TYR A 130 -13.23 3.56 -16.05
CA TYR A 130 -12.81 2.63 -15.03
C TYR A 130 -13.37 3.05 -13.67
N PRO A 131 -13.57 2.11 -12.73
CA PRO A 131 -14.12 2.40 -11.42
C PRO A 131 -13.20 3.34 -10.63
N HIS A 132 -13.80 4.21 -9.81
CA HIS A 132 -13.09 5.17 -8.96
C HIS A 132 -12.18 6.15 -9.70
N LYS A 133 -12.57 6.50 -10.93
CA LYS A 133 -11.80 7.41 -11.79
C LYS A 133 -11.51 8.75 -11.12
N ASP A 134 -12.49 9.33 -10.44
CA ASP A 134 -12.36 10.63 -9.78
C ASP A 134 -11.41 10.56 -8.58
N GLU A 135 -11.50 9.49 -7.78
CA GLU A 135 -10.60 9.27 -6.66
C GLU A 135 -9.16 9.00 -7.14
N ILE A 136 -8.98 8.19 -8.16
CA ILE A 136 -7.67 7.91 -8.76
C ILE A 136 -7.05 9.18 -9.37
N ALA A 137 -7.85 10.03 -10.02
CA ALA A 137 -7.40 11.31 -10.58
C ALA A 137 -6.94 12.29 -9.48
N ILE A 138 -7.44 12.16 -8.26
CA ILE A 138 -6.98 12.94 -7.09
C ILE A 138 -5.71 12.33 -6.50
N LEU A 139 -5.63 11.01 -6.39
CA LEU A 139 -4.50 10.32 -5.77
C LEU A 139 -3.23 10.35 -6.66
N TRP A 140 -3.38 10.40 -7.97
CA TRP A 140 -2.25 10.36 -8.90
C TRP A 140 -1.28 11.54 -8.74
N PRO A 141 -1.71 12.83 -8.82
CA PRO A 141 -0.80 13.96 -8.62
C PRO A 141 -0.19 13.99 -7.22
N LEU A 142 -0.91 13.55 -6.19
CA LEU A 142 -0.36 13.40 -4.85
C LEU A 142 0.77 12.36 -4.81
N ALA A 143 0.56 11.18 -5.40
CA ALA A 143 1.58 10.14 -5.47
C ALA A 143 2.83 10.61 -6.23
N GLN A 144 2.66 11.34 -7.32
CA GLN A 144 3.78 11.95 -8.06
C GLN A 144 4.55 12.95 -7.19
N ALA A 145 3.85 13.84 -6.48
CA ALA A 145 4.49 14.81 -5.60
C ALA A 145 5.27 14.14 -4.45
N LEU A 146 4.70 13.10 -3.84
CA LEU A 146 5.36 12.31 -2.80
C LEU A 146 6.60 11.60 -3.34
N PHE A 147 6.52 11.00 -4.52
CA PHE A 147 7.64 10.35 -5.19
C PHE A 147 8.77 11.36 -5.44
N GLU A 148 8.48 12.52 -6.04
CA GLU A 148 9.49 13.54 -6.33
C GLU A 148 10.14 14.07 -5.04
N LYS A 149 9.37 14.33 -3.99
CA LYS A 149 9.88 14.71 -2.68
C LYS A 149 10.85 13.66 -2.11
N ARG A 150 10.51 12.39 -2.25
CA ARG A 150 11.35 11.28 -1.81
C ARG A 150 12.61 11.15 -2.66
N GLN A 151 12.52 11.35 -3.99
CA GLN A 151 13.70 11.38 -4.87
C GLN A 151 14.64 12.53 -4.55
N ALA A 152 14.10 13.72 -4.24
CA ALA A 152 14.92 14.86 -3.81
C ALA A 152 15.67 14.57 -2.50
N ALA A 153 15.00 13.95 -1.52
CA ALA A 153 15.65 13.52 -0.28
C ALA A 153 16.76 12.48 -0.54
N ARG A 154 16.52 11.49 -1.41
CA ARG A 154 17.53 10.49 -1.82
C ARG A 154 18.76 11.15 -2.46
N ALA A 155 18.54 12.11 -3.36
CA ALA A 155 19.63 12.86 -3.99
C ALA A 155 20.49 13.61 -2.96
N GLY A 156 19.88 14.17 -1.91
CA GLY A 156 20.58 14.79 -0.79
C GLY A 156 21.52 13.84 -0.03
N TYR A 157 21.24 12.53 -0.06
CA TYR A 157 22.10 11.47 0.48
C TYR A 157 23.07 10.87 -0.57
N GLY A 158 23.17 11.43 -1.77
CA GLY A 158 24.01 10.91 -2.84
C GLY A 158 23.50 9.61 -3.48
N LEU A 159 22.23 9.26 -3.25
CA LEU A 159 21.62 8.06 -3.81
C LEU A 159 21.07 8.33 -5.21
N ARG A 160 21.15 7.32 -6.09
CA ARG A 160 20.57 7.41 -7.43
C ARG A 160 19.03 7.49 -7.35
N ARG A 161 18.44 8.19 -8.33
CA ARG A 161 16.98 8.20 -8.53
C ARG A 161 16.49 6.79 -8.75
N GLU A 162 15.38 6.46 -8.10
CA GLU A 162 14.66 5.21 -8.39
C GLU A 162 14.02 5.29 -9.79
N VAL A 163 14.15 4.21 -10.54
CA VAL A 163 13.49 4.08 -11.83
C VAL A 163 12.35 3.08 -11.65
N PRO A 164 11.09 3.52 -11.72
CA PRO A 164 9.96 2.58 -11.74
C PRO A 164 10.06 1.64 -12.93
N GLY A 165 9.57 0.42 -12.81
CA GLY A 165 9.45 -0.47 -13.95
C GLY A 165 10.28 -1.75 -13.91
N ASN A 166 10.63 -2.23 -12.73
CA ASN A 166 11.19 -3.58 -12.59
C ASN A 166 10.20 -4.63 -13.10
N THR A 167 10.73 -5.64 -13.80
CA THR A 167 9.92 -6.79 -14.19
C THR A 167 9.77 -7.72 -12.99
N ASP A 168 8.53 -8.00 -12.64
CA ASP A 168 8.12 -9.02 -11.69
C ASP A 168 7.51 -10.21 -12.45
N TYR A 169 7.32 -11.34 -11.80
CA TYR A 169 6.79 -12.54 -12.44
C TYR A 169 5.60 -13.06 -11.64
N ASN A 170 4.48 -13.29 -12.34
CA ASN A 170 3.34 -14.00 -11.80
C ASN A 170 3.44 -15.48 -12.14
N PHE A 171 3.10 -16.32 -11.16
CA PHE A 171 3.10 -17.78 -11.29
C PHE A 171 1.67 -18.27 -11.20
N TYR A 172 1.21 -18.97 -12.23
CA TYR A 172 -0.11 -19.60 -12.26
C TYR A 172 0.09 -21.11 -12.29
N VAL A 173 -0.55 -21.83 -11.38
CA VAL A 173 -0.41 -23.29 -11.24
C VAL A 173 -1.76 -23.95 -11.55
N GLU A 174 -1.77 -24.82 -12.54
CA GLU A 174 -2.91 -25.65 -12.93
C GLU A 174 -2.48 -27.11 -12.94
N GLY A 175 -2.80 -27.83 -11.86
CA GLY A 175 -2.30 -29.20 -11.65
C GLY A 175 -0.78 -29.25 -11.54
N GLU A 176 -0.13 -29.96 -12.44
CA GLU A 176 1.37 -30.06 -12.53
C GLU A 176 1.98 -28.99 -13.46
N HIS A 177 1.15 -28.16 -14.08
CA HIS A 177 1.63 -27.16 -15.03
C HIS A 177 1.81 -25.79 -14.36
N VAL A 178 2.97 -25.17 -14.57
CA VAL A 178 3.28 -23.82 -14.05
C VAL A 178 3.48 -22.86 -15.22
N THR A 179 2.64 -21.84 -15.29
CA THR A 179 2.78 -20.74 -16.26
C THR A 179 3.40 -19.54 -15.58
N ILE A 180 4.48 -19.01 -16.17
CA ILE A 180 5.18 -17.83 -15.67
C ILE A 180 4.92 -16.67 -16.64
N THR A 181 4.31 -15.58 -16.14
CA THR A 181 4.04 -14.39 -16.94
C THR A 181 4.79 -13.19 -16.38
N PRO A 182 5.55 -12.45 -17.21
CA PRO A 182 6.18 -11.22 -16.75
C PRO A 182 5.12 -10.14 -16.50
N ARG A 183 5.27 -9.41 -15.40
CA ARG A 183 4.51 -8.20 -15.09
C ARG A 183 5.49 -7.03 -14.94
N ARG A 184 5.33 -6.01 -15.77
CA ARG A 184 6.09 -4.77 -15.60
C ARG A 184 5.46 -3.97 -14.46
N ARG A 185 6.25 -3.70 -13.42
CA ARG A 185 5.88 -2.79 -12.31
C ARG A 185 6.01 -1.34 -12.77
N GLY A 186 5.34 -0.43 -12.06
CA GLY A 186 5.44 1.00 -12.28
C GLY A 186 4.25 1.60 -13.03
N SER A 187 3.09 0.92 -12.99
CA SER A 187 1.83 1.53 -13.39
C SER A 187 1.48 2.70 -12.45
N PRO A 188 0.61 3.64 -12.86
CA PRO A 188 0.11 4.67 -11.96
C PRO A 188 -0.48 4.13 -10.67
N LEU A 189 -1.18 3.01 -10.72
CA LEU A 189 -1.73 2.35 -9.53
C LEU A 189 -0.64 1.80 -8.61
N ASP A 190 0.42 1.20 -9.17
CA ASP A 190 1.58 0.76 -8.37
C ASP A 190 2.23 1.95 -7.63
N LEU A 191 2.34 3.11 -8.27
CA LEU A 191 2.94 4.30 -7.67
C LEU A 191 2.04 4.86 -6.55
N ILE A 192 0.73 4.96 -6.79
CA ILE A 192 -0.24 5.42 -5.77
C ILE A 192 -0.14 4.55 -4.52
N VAL A 193 -0.23 3.24 -4.66
CA VAL A 193 -0.15 2.29 -3.53
C VAL A 193 1.19 2.42 -2.81
N ALA A 194 2.31 2.40 -3.55
CA ALA A 194 3.64 2.46 -2.97
C ALA A 194 3.88 3.76 -2.18
N GLU A 195 3.58 4.92 -2.76
CA GLU A 195 3.86 6.20 -2.10
C GLU A 195 2.95 6.45 -0.90
N LEU A 196 1.68 6.07 -0.95
CA LEU A 196 0.78 6.19 0.20
C LEU A 196 1.16 5.24 1.34
N ALA A 197 1.56 4.00 1.03
CA ALA A 197 2.07 3.06 2.05
C ALA A 197 3.40 3.55 2.66
N ILE A 198 4.32 4.10 1.86
CA ILE A 198 5.57 4.70 2.34
C ILE A 198 5.26 5.91 3.24
N LEU A 199 4.30 6.75 2.86
CA LEU A 199 3.88 7.89 3.66
C LEU A 199 3.35 7.44 5.03
N ALA A 200 2.45 6.45 5.07
CA ALA A 200 1.91 5.92 6.33
C ALA A 200 3.02 5.37 7.23
N ASN A 201 3.90 4.54 6.68
CA ASN A 201 5.02 3.95 7.40
C ASN A 201 5.99 5.02 7.95
N SER A 202 6.33 6.03 7.15
CA SER A 202 7.25 7.09 7.57
C SER A 202 6.61 8.01 8.62
N THR A 203 5.33 8.34 8.48
CA THR A 203 4.59 9.17 9.45
C THR A 203 4.48 8.48 10.80
N TRP A 204 4.08 7.20 10.82
CA TRP A 204 3.99 6.45 12.08
C TRP A 204 5.37 6.15 12.67
N GLY A 205 6.37 5.87 11.84
CA GLY A 205 7.75 5.70 12.30
C GLY A 205 8.29 6.95 13.00
N ALA A 206 8.06 8.13 12.43
CA ALA A 206 8.43 9.41 13.05
C ALA A 206 7.65 9.65 14.34
N MET A 207 6.33 9.44 14.34
CA MET A 207 5.48 9.59 15.52
C MET A 207 5.96 8.71 16.69
N LEU A 208 6.28 7.44 16.44
CA LEU A 208 6.78 6.52 17.47
C LEU A 208 8.16 6.95 18.00
N HIS A 209 9.04 7.41 17.09
CA HIS A 209 10.35 7.95 17.47
C HIS A 209 10.20 9.16 18.40
N ASP A 210 9.36 10.13 18.04
CA ASP A 210 9.16 11.37 18.77
C ASP A 210 8.56 11.13 20.17
N HIS A 211 7.78 10.05 20.32
CA HIS A 211 7.22 9.63 21.61
C HIS A 211 8.13 8.66 22.40
N GLY A 212 9.33 8.37 21.89
CA GLY A 212 10.28 7.46 22.56
C GLY A 212 9.79 6.01 22.64
N VAL A 213 8.86 5.61 21.77
CA VAL A 213 8.34 4.24 21.73
C VAL A 213 9.30 3.35 20.95
N PRO A 214 9.79 2.23 21.52
CA PRO A 214 10.61 1.28 20.78
C PRO A 214 9.87 0.72 19.55
N TRP A 215 10.52 0.79 18.40
CA TRP A 215 9.95 0.33 17.13
C TRP A 215 10.99 -0.39 16.27
N ILE A 216 10.56 -1.27 15.37
CA ILE A 216 11.43 -1.95 14.42
C ILE A 216 11.39 -1.21 13.09
N TYR A 217 12.52 -0.61 12.70
CA TYR A 217 12.67 0.04 11.40
C TYR A 217 13.22 -0.94 10.38
N ARG A 218 12.50 -1.14 9.27
CA ARG A 218 13.01 -1.88 8.14
C ARG A 218 13.85 -0.95 7.26
N THR A 219 15.14 -1.23 7.20
CA THR A 219 16.07 -0.45 6.39
C THR A 219 16.68 -1.32 5.29
N GLN A 220 17.03 -0.69 4.18
CA GLN A 220 17.75 -1.34 3.09
C GLN A 220 19.01 -0.54 2.78
N ARG A 221 20.17 -1.21 2.82
CA ARG A 221 21.41 -0.62 2.32
C ARG A 221 21.40 -0.72 0.80
N THR A 222 21.61 0.38 0.11
CA THR A 222 21.98 0.36 -1.30
C THR A 222 23.38 -0.22 -1.38
N LEU A 223 23.53 -1.39 -1.98
CA LEU A 223 24.84 -1.90 -2.36
C LEU A 223 25.41 -0.91 -3.37
N ALA A 224 26.57 -0.31 -3.06
CA ALA A 224 27.35 0.38 -4.08
C ALA A 224 27.62 -0.65 -5.18
N ALA A 225 27.33 -0.31 -6.43
CA ALA A 225 27.73 -1.15 -7.55
C ALA A 225 29.24 -1.36 -7.42
N ALA A 226 29.65 -2.63 -7.29
CA ALA A 226 31.06 -2.97 -7.41
C ALA A 226 31.50 -2.47 -8.78
N GLY A 227 32.42 -1.49 -8.79
CA GLY A 227 33.04 -0.95 -9.98
C GLY A 227 33.93 -1.99 -10.67
#